data_4bb51d165e03165ac37c41e0548a1f92
#
_entry.id   4bb51d165e03165ac37c41e0548a1f92
#
_cell.length_a   1.000
_cell.length_b   1.000
_cell.length_c   1.000
_cell.angle_alpha   90.00
_cell.angle_beta   90.00
_cell.angle_gamma   90.00
#
_symmetry.space_group_name_H-M   'P 1'
#
loop_
_entity.id
_entity.type
_entity.pdbx_description
1 polymer ?
#
loop_
_entity_poly.entity_id
_entity_poly.type
_entity_poly.pdbx_seq_one_letter_code
_entity_poly.pdbx_strand_id
1 'polypeptide(L)'
;MLMCSRCKKRPAVVFISQMNAKDPQHKKNEGLCLVCAKELGISQVDDYMKAMGISDDDLEAMSNQLMEASDGDDFEPGGTNFLSNLFGGDAANLFSNLAGGMPKATDEGGDKNPKDKKKKLKFLNNYCTNLTQKAREGKLDNVVGRDKEISRVIHILSRRQKNNPCLIGEPGVGKTAIAEGIAQRIVGGDVPFHIKDKELYLLDLTALVAGTQFRGQFESRCKGLVEEVKEQGNVILFIDEVHTLVGTGDNEGTMNAANILKPSLSRGEIQVIGATTFKEYRKYIEKDSALERRFQPVTVSEPTVEDTITVLKGIKQYYENFHRVKISDDMLRECAVLSERYINDRFLPDKAIDLLDEACACTSIRTPEIEEFDALNEELKKHEKLVEDYEQKSDPDYEIIAKEKGEILRIQNRLKEVEETLKNVQVTEDDISKVIELWTGIPANKIAQTEYDKIKHLKEALSKRVIGQDEAVDKVAKAIKRTRVQLSKRRRPASFIFVGPTGVGKTELVKVPVSYTHLTLPTIRLV
;
A
#
# COMPACT_ATOMS: atom_id res chain seq x y z
N MET A 1 -21.81 18.76 -32.98
CA MET A 1 -20.33 18.75 -32.97
C MET A 1 -19.78 19.62 -34.08
N LEU A 2 -18.74 20.47 -33.79
CA LEU A 2 -18.04 21.23 -34.82
C LEU A 2 -16.98 20.33 -35.47
N MET A 3 -17.15 20.04 -36.75
CA MET A 3 -16.19 19.28 -37.53
C MET A 3 -15.11 20.21 -38.08
N CYS A 4 -13.89 19.66 -38.28
CA CYS A 4 -12.75 20.38 -38.80
C CYS A 4 -13.12 21.11 -40.10
N SER A 5 -12.88 22.39 -40.18
CA SER A 5 -13.22 23.25 -41.36
C SER A 5 -12.48 22.83 -42.62
N ARG A 6 -11.32 22.17 -42.48
CA ARG A 6 -10.46 21.77 -43.62
C ARG A 6 -10.76 20.34 -44.12
N CYS A 7 -10.67 19.33 -43.24
CA CYS A 7 -10.85 17.92 -43.68
C CYS A 7 -12.30 17.44 -43.59
N LYS A 8 -13.14 18.07 -42.79
CA LYS A 8 -14.58 17.73 -42.54
C LYS A 8 -14.81 16.26 -42.15
N LYS A 9 -13.74 15.56 -41.74
CA LYS A 9 -13.77 14.14 -41.35
C LYS A 9 -13.55 13.92 -39.85
N ARG A 10 -12.91 14.87 -39.17
CA ARG A 10 -12.48 14.74 -37.76
C ARG A 10 -13.03 15.90 -36.94
N PRO A 11 -13.28 15.72 -35.65
CA PRO A 11 -13.75 16.81 -34.80
C PRO A 11 -12.71 17.94 -34.67
N ALA A 12 -13.20 19.18 -34.59
CA ALA A 12 -12.35 20.35 -34.43
C ALA A 12 -11.90 20.48 -32.97
N VAL A 13 -10.59 20.53 -32.74
CA VAL A 13 -9.95 20.64 -31.41
C VAL A 13 -9.21 21.95 -31.24
N VAL A 14 -8.65 22.49 -32.32
CA VAL A 14 -7.90 23.77 -32.34
C VAL A 14 -8.74 24.83 -33.03
N PHE A 15 -8.99 25.96 -32.35
CA PHE A 15 -9.76 27.07 -32.89
C PHE A 15 -8.83 28.25 -33.15
N ILE A 16 -8.81 28.73 -34.39
CA ILE A 16 -7.98 29.85 -34.83
C ILE A 16 -8.87 31.02 -35.19
N SER A 17 -8.58 32.20 -34.66
CA SER A 17 -9.20 33.46 -35.08
C SER A 17 -8.27 34.20 -36.02
N GLN A 18 -8.61 34.24 -37.30
CA GLN A 18 -7.87 35.04 -38.28
C GLN A 18 -8.54 36.41 -38.45
N MET A 19 -7.75 37.46 -38.29
CA MET A 19 -8.15 38.82 -38.65
C MET A 19 -7.86 39.06 -40.14
N ASN A 20 -8.88 39.41 -40.89
CA ASN A 20 -8.72 39.74 -42.29
C ASN A 20 -8.11 41.16 -42.41
N ALA A 21 -6.98 41.29 -43.08
CA ALA A 21 -6.24 42.56 -43.22
C ALA A 21 -7.06 43.66 -43.96
N LYS A 22 -8.17 43.29 -44.58
CA LYS A 22 -9.04 44.23 -45.34
C LYS A 22 -10.34 44.61 -44.58
N ASP A 23 -10.66 43.96 -43.48
CA ASP A 23 -11.89 44.27 -42.72
C ASP A 23 -11.71 43.84 -41.22
N PRO A 24 -11.32 44.77 -40.33
CA PRO A 24 -10.95 44.44 -38.94
C PRO A 24 -12.15 44.04 -38.04
N GLN A 25 -13.38 44.21 -38.50
CA GLN A 25 -14.57 43.93 -37.69
C GLN A 25 -15.12 42.51 -37.85
N HIS A 26 -14.71 41.76 -38.86
CA HIS A 26 -15.12 40.36 -39.05
C HIS A 26 -14.00 39.40 -38.69
N LYS A 27 -14.06 38.83 -37.49
CA LYS A 27 -13.22 37.71 -37.03
C LYS A 27 -13.80 36.41 -37.58
N LYS A 28 -13.05 35.71 -38.44
CA LYS A 28 -13.40 34.36 -38.88
C LYS A 28 -12.77 33.33 -37.95
N ASN A 29 -13.60 32.65 -37.19
CA ASN A 29 -13.14 31.57 -36.32
C ASN A 29 -13.18 30.25 -37.12
N GLU A 30 -12.05 29.60 -37.31
CA GLU A 30 -11.94 28.31 -37.96
C GLU A 30 -11.52 27.24 -36.93
N GLY A 31 -12.32 26.15 -36.87
CA GLY A 31 -11.97 24.99 -36.02
C GLY A 31 -11.21 23.94 -36.84
N LEU A 32 -10.07 23.51 -36.38
CA LEU A 32 -9.20 22.52 -37.04
C LEU A 32 -9.01 21.27 -36.17
N CYS A 33 -8.91 20.09 -36.78
CA CYS A 33 -8.42 18.91 -36.08
C CYS A 33 -6.90 18.98 -35.88
N LEU A 34 -6.35 18.20 -34.94
CA LEU A 34 -4.92 18.22 -34.60
C LEU A 34 -4.02 17.95 -35.82
N VAL A 35 -4.40 17.02 -36.67
CA VAL A 35 -3.64 16.68 -37.89
C VAL A 35 -3.60 17.85 -38.89
N CYS A 36 -4.74 18.49 -39.16
CA CYS A 36 -4.79 19.65 -40.07
C CYS A 36 -4.13 20.88 -39.46
N ALA A 37 -4.14 21.05 -38.16
CA ALA A 37 -3.46 22.13 -37.46
C ALA A 37 -1.91 21.99 -37.58
N LYS A 38 -1.39 20.76 -37.50
CA LYS A 38 0.02 20.45 -37.75
C LYS A 38 0.42 20.69 -39.18
N GLU A 39 -0.35 20.20 -40.17
CA GLU A 39 -0.10 20.42 -41.61
C GLU A 39 -0.06 21.92 -41.98
N LEU A 40 -0.74 22.77 -41.21
CA LEU A 40 -0.71 24.23 -41.39
C LEU A 40 0.51 24.89 -40.75
N GLY A 41 1.38 24.13 -40.06
CA GLY A 41 2.60 24.63 -39.46
C GLY A 41 2.36 25.61 -38.31
N ILE A 42 1.31 25.37 -37.49
CA ILE A 42 1.04 26.20 -36.33
C ILE A 42 2.10 25.92 -35.29
N SER A 43 3.06 26.87 -35.13
CA SER A 43 4.24 26.70 -34.26
C SER A 43 3.91 26.20 -32.85
N GLN A 44 2.81 26.67 -32.27
CA GLN A 44 2.34 26.27 -30.95
C GLN A 44 1.91 24.81 -30.86
N VAL A 45 1.37 24.22 -31.95
CA VAL A 45 1.01 22.82 -32.04
C VAL A 45 2.26 21.97 -32.21
N ASP A 46 3.20 22.42 -33.03
CA ASP A 46 4.49 21.73 -33.25
C ASP A 46 5.37 21.74 -31.98
N ASP A 47 5.42 22.85 -31.27
CA ASP A 47 6.18 22.95 -30.01
C ASP A 47 5.57 22.07 -28.91
N TYR A 48 4.24 22.00 -28.86
CA TYR A 48 3.53 21.11 -27.94
C TYR A 48 3.79 19.62 -28.27
N MET A 49 3.73 19.24 -29.54
CA MET A 49 3.98 17.88 -30.00
C MET A 49 5.42 17.43 -29.68
N LYS A 50 6.40 18.32 -29.89
CA LYS A 50 7.79 18.07 -29.53
C LYS A 50 8.00 17.96 -28.03
N ALA A 51 7.33 18.80 -27.24
CA ALA A 51 7.42 18.77 -25.76
C ALA A 51 6.83 17.50 -25.17
N MET A 52 5.80 16.92 -25.82
CA MET A 52 5.13 15.70 -25.37
C MET A 52 5.69 14.41 -26.00
N GLY A 53 6.60 14.52 -26.98
CA GLY A 53 7.20 13.37 -27.67
C GLY A 53 6.20 12.56 -28.51
N ILE A 54 5.14 13.21 -29.00
CA ILE A 54 4.07 12.57 -29.77
C ILE A 54 4.51 12.45 -31.24
N SER A 55 4.54 11.22 -31.76
CA SER A 55 4.84 10.93 -33.18
C SER A 55 3.64 11.18 -34.09
N ASP A 56 3.86 11.17 -35.39
CA ASP A 56 2.78 11.35 -36.38
C ASP A 56 1.76 10.20 -36.33
N ASP A 57 2.22 8.98 -36.09
CA ASP A 57 1.37 7.80 -35.94
C ASP A 57 0.50 7.87 -34.67
N ASP A 58 1.06 8.42 -33.58
CA ASP A 58 0.32 8.65 -32.33
C ASP A 58 -0.79 9.70 -32.51
N LEU A 59 -0.54 10.70 -33.35
CA LEU A 59 -1.47 11.78 -33.64
C LEU A 59 -2.70 11.29 -34.44
N GLU A 60 -2.49 10.35 -35.35
CA GLU A 60 -3.58 9.68 -36.07
C GLU A 60 -4.39 8.77 -35.13
N ALA A 61 -3.72 8.02 -34.25
CA ALA A 61 -4.37 7.19 -33.25
C ALA A 61 -5.24 8.00 -32.28
N MET A 62 -4.72 9.13 -31.75
CA MET A 62 -5.47 10.07 -30.92
C MET A 62 -6.67 10.69 -31.63
N SER A 63 -6.52 11.00 -32.91
CA SER A 63 -7.62 11.54 -33.72
C SER A 63 -8.74 10.53 -33.94
N ASN A 64 -8.40 9.24 -34.06
CA ASN A 64 -9.37 8.16 -34.21
C ASN A 64 -10.08 7.84 -32.89
N GLN A 65 -9.38 7.87 -31.77
CA GLN A 65 -9.97 7.74 -30.43
C GLN A 65 -10.95 8.88 -30.11
N LEU A 66 -10.64 10.10 -30.56
CA LEU A 66 -11.55 11.23 -30.46
C LEU A 66 -12.84 11.05 -31.29
N MET A 67 -12.76 10.33 -32.41
CA MET A 67 -13.93 9.96 -33.19
C MET A 67 -14.81 8.92 -32.49
N GLU A 68 -14.19 7.88 -31.89
CA GLU A 68 -14.90 6.84 -31.14
C GLU A 68 -15.57 7.39 -29.87
N ALA A 69 -14.88 8.30 -29.14
CA ALA A 69 -15.44 8.95 -27.96
C ALA A 69 -16.59 9.92 -28.30
N SER A 70 -16.73 10.35 -29.55
CA SER A 70 -17.72 11.31 -29.99
C SER A 70 -19.09 10.72 -30.31
N ASP A 71 -19.23 9.42 -30.32
CA ASP A 71 -20.51 8.72 -30.57
C ASP A 71 -21.35 8.50 -29.29
N GLY A 72 -20.87 8.94 -28.12
CA GLY A 72 -21.60 8.91 -26.86
C GLY A 72 -22.36 10.22 -26.55
N ASP A 73 -23.57 10.12 -25.99
CA ASP A 73 -24.51 11.23 -25.76
C ASP A 73 -24.05 12.32 -24.77
N ASP A 74 -22.88 12.18 -24.10
CA ASP A 74 -22.38 13.09 -23.04
C ASP A 74 -21.21 13.99 -23.47
N PHE A 75 -21.04 14.31 -24.75
CA PHE A 75 -19.93 15.13 -25.22
C PHE A 75 -20.27 16.62 -25.32
N GLU A 76 -19.84 17.43 -24.34
CA GLU A 76 -19.84 18.91 -24.44
C GLU A 76 -18.52 19.43 -25.03
N PRO A 77 -18.52 20.03 -26.24
CA PRO A 77 -17.33 20.59 -26.88
C PRO A 77 -16.94 21.88 -26.17
N GLY A 78 -15.75 21.89 -25.56
CA GLY A 78 -15.18 23.06 -24.88
C GLY A 78 -15.14 23.00 -23.36
N GLY A 79 -15.57 21.91 -22.73
CA GLY A 79 -15.45 21.69 -21.30
C GLY A 79 -14.00 21.44 -20.89
N THR A 80 -13.49 22.19 -19.91
CA THR A 80 -12.13 22.03 -19.35
C THR A 80 -11.87 20.64 -18.80
N ASN A 81 -12.91 19.89 -18.42
CA ASN A 81 -12.81 18.55 -17.86
C ASN A 81 -12.48 17.46 -18.90
N PHE A 82 -12.89 17.65 -20.16
CA PHE A 82 -12.56 16.68 -21.22
C PHE A 82 -11.08 16.74 -21.60
N LEU A 83 -10.54 17.95 -21.75
CA LEU A 83 -9.13 18.15 -22.10
C LEU A 83 -8.20 17.72 -20.94
N SER A 84 -8.62 17.92 -19.68
CA SER A 84 -7.85 17.44 -18.52
C SER A 84 -7.84 15.92 -18.40
N ASN A 85 -8.90 15.23 -18.82
CA ASN A 85 -8.92 13.77 -18.83
C ASN A 85 -8.14 13.16 -20.01
N LEU A 86 -8.06 13.85 -21.13
CA LEU A 86 -7.36 13.37 -22.33
C LEU A 86 -5.85 13.66 -22.29
N PHE A 87 -5.44 14.78 -21.68
CA PHE A 87 -4.05 15.27 -21.72
C PHE A 87 -3.37 15.37 -20.34
N GLY A 88 -4.07 14.97 -19.25
CA GLY A 88 -3.60 15.21 -17.88
C GLY A 88 -3.77 16.67 -17.45
N GLY A 89 -4.01 16.89 -16.14
CA GLY A 89 -4.47 18.18 -15.59
C GLY A 89 -3.64 19.44 -15.91
N ASP A 90 -2.40 19.31 -16.38
CA ASP A 90 -1.52 20.45 -16.74
C ASP A 90 -1.75 21.00 -18.17
N ALA A 91 -2.25 20.17 -19.08
CA ALA A 91 -2.52 20.60 -20.46
C ALA A 91 -3.75 21.50 -20.57
N ALA A 92 -4.73 21.34 -19.67
CA ALA A 92 -5.91 22.19 -19.63
C ALA A 92 -5.57 23.66 -19.30
N ASN A 93 -4.56 23.91 -18.46
CA ASN A 93 -4.10 25.25 -18.12
C ASN A 93 -3.30 25.92 -19.25
N LEU A 94 -2.63 25.14 -20.08
CA LEU A 94 -1.90 25.65 -21.25
C LEU A 94 -2.87 26.05 -22.36
N PHE A 95 -3.92 25.27 -22.59
CA PHE A 95 -4.96 25.56 -23.57
C PHE A 95 -5.87 26.72 -23.16
N SER A 96 -6.12 26.91 -21.85
CA SER A 96 -6.91 28.05 -21.37
C SER A 96 -6.18 29.39 -21.62
N ASN A 97 -4.85 29.40 -21.57
CA ASN A 97 -4.02 30.56 -21.91
C ASN A 97 -3.97 30.86 -23.42
N LEU A 98 -4.25 29.84 -24.27
CA LEU A 98 -4.28 30.00 -25.73
C LEU A 98 -5.63 30.51 -26.23
N ALA A 99 -6.71 30.29 -25.48
CA ALA A 99 -8.09 30.55 -25.93
C ALA A 99 -8.66 31.91 -25.52
N GLY A 100 -7.97 32.74 -24.74
CA GLY A 100 -8.59 33.95 -24.25
C GLY A 100 -7.66 35.03 -23.76
N GLY A 101 -7.25 35.90 -24.66
CA GLY A 101 -6.75 37.21 -24.27
C GLY A 101 -7.86 38.09 -23.67
N MET A 102 -7.87 38.25 -22.34
CA MET A 102 -8.44 39.43 -21.67
C MET A 102 -7.50 39.83 -20.54
N PRO A 103 -7.04 41.10 -20.52
CA PRO A 103 -6.21 41.62 -19.45
C PRO A 103 -7.07 41.90 -18.22
N LYS A 104 -6.76 41.29 -17.08
CA LYS A 104 -7.26 41.76 -15.78
C LYS A 104 -6.29 42.76 -15.18
N ALA A 105 -6.88 43.84 -14.77
CA ALA A 105 -6.30 45.06 -14.22
C ALA A 105 -5.27 44.79 -13.10
N THR A 106 -4.25 45.62 -13.14
CA THR A 106 -3.25 45.90 -12.12
C THR A 106 -3.89 46.27 -10.79
N ASP A 107 -3.41 45.67 -9.73
CA ASP A 107 -3.42 46.27 -8.41
C ASP A 107 -1.99 46.27 -7.85
N GLU A 108 -1.58 47.48 -7.48
CA GLU A 108 -0.22 47.80 -7.04
C GLU A 108 -0.04 47.48 -5.55
N GLY A 109 1.16 47.13 -5.18
CA GLY A 109 1.73 47.46 -3.89
C GLY A 109 1.95 46.32 -2.92
N GLY A 110 3.21 45.89 -2.80
CA GLY A 110 3.62 45.05 -1.68
C GLY A 110 4.99 44.38 -1.90
N ASP A 111 6.01 45.10 -1.53
CA ASP A 111 7.39 44.67 -1.39
C ASP A 111 7.48 43.33 -0.62
N LYS A 112 7.87 42.22 -1.27
CA LYS A 112 8.18 40.95 -0.63
C LYS A 112 9.46 40.36 -1.18
N ASN A 113 10.41 40.19 -0.28
CA ASN A 113 11.69 39.53 -0.38
C ASN A 113 11.71 38.30 -1.31
N PRO A 114 12.74 38.14 -2.17
CA PRO A 114 12.85 37.01 -3.10
C PRO A 114 13.57 35.81 -2.44
N LYS A 115 13.02 35.22 -1.36
CA LYS A 115 13.66 34.05 -0.73
C LYS A 115 12.78 32.84 -0.48
N ASP A 116 11.50 32.83 -0.83
CA ASP A 116 10.63 31.67 -0.58
C ASP A 116 9.70 31.31 -1.75
N LYS A 117 10.25 31.10 -2.95
CA LYS A 117 9.55 30.31 -3.97
C LYS A 117 9.89 28.84 -3.76
N LYS A 118 9.26 28.15 -2.80
CA LYS A 118 9.18 26.70 -2.82
C LYS A 118 8.56 26.30 -4.15
N LYS A 119 9.37 25.79 -5.09
CA LYS A 119 8.87 25.17 -6.32
C LYS A 119 7.84 24.12 -5.90
N LYS A 120 6.64 24.15 -6.46
CA LYS A 120 5.63 23.14 -6.18
C LYS A 120 6.18 21.79 -6.65
N LEU A 121 6.34 20.84 -5.72
CA LEU A 121 6.74 19.45 -5.95
C LEU A 121 5.59 18.73 -6.65
N LYS A 122 5.59 18.72 -7.99
CA LYS A 122 4.48 18.17 -8.76
C LYS A 122 4.51 16.64 -8.82
N PHE A 123 5.67 16.08 -9.18
CA PHE A 123 5.83 14.63 -9.36
C PHE A 123 5.87 13.91 -8.02
N LEU A 124 6.61 14.43 -7.04
CA LEU A 124 6.67 13.85 -5.70
C LEU A 124 5.29 13.81 -5.02
N ASN A 125 4.49 14.89 -5.14
CA ASN A 125 3.17 14.93 -4.53
C ASN A 125 2.14 14.04 -5.25
N ASN A 126 2.29 13.82 -6.56
CA ASN A 126 1.34 13.02 -7.34
C ASN A 126 1.63 11.52 -7.28
N TYR A 127 2.90 11.13 -7.16
CA TYR A 127 3.33 9.73 -7.29
C TYR A 127 4.03 9.18 -6.05
N CYS A 128 4.25 10.01 -5.02
CA CYS A 128 4.92 9.58 -3.81
C CYS A 128 4.15 10.00 -2.56
N THR A 129 4.19 9.15 -1.55
CA THR A 129 3.68 9.47 -0.21
C THR A 129 4.85 9.89 0.68
N ASN A 130 4.79 11.07 1.29
CA ASN A 130 5.82 11.53 2.22
C ASN A 130 5.66 10.86 3.59
N LEU A 131 6.50 9.85 3.88
CA LEU A 131 6.48 9.12 5.15
C LEU A 131 6.97 10.00 6.30
N THR A 132 7.94 10.87 6.07
CA THR A 132 8.45 11.80 7.10
C THR A 132 7.38 12.82 7.52
N GLN A 133 6.55 13.28 6.57
CA GLN A 133 5.39 14.12 6.87
C GLN A 133 4.37 13.36 7.73
N LYS A 134 4.01 12.13 7.32
CA LYS A 134 3.09 11.28 8.11
C LYS A 134 3.62 11.02 9.52
N ALA A 135 4.94 10.83 9.67
CA ALA A 135 5.57 10.68 10.98
C ALA A 135 5.42 11.94 11.85
N ARG A 136 5.62 13.15 11.27
CA ARG A 136 5.40 14.44 11.98
C ARG A 136 3.95 14.62 12.40
N GLU A 137 3.01 14.14 11.61
CA GLU A 137 1.57 14.19 11.89
C GLU A 137 1.10 13.09 12.86
N GLY A 138 1.99 12.18 13.29
CA GLY A 138 1.65 11.07 14.18
C GLY A 138 0.74 10.02 13.55
N LYS A 139 0.72 9.92 12.21
CA LYS A 139 -0.13 9.00 11.43
C LYS A 139 0.53 7.66 11.11
N LEU A 140 1.74 7.43 11.61
CA LEU A 140 2.45 6.16 11.43
C LEU A 140 2.39 5.35 12.71
N ASP A 141 2.18 4.06 12.55
CA ASP A 141 2.21 3.11 13.65
C ASP A 141 3.62 2.98 14.24
N ASN A 142 3.69 2.69 15.53
CA ASN A 142 4.97 2.54 16.21
C ASN A 142 5.68 1.27 15.75
N VAL A 143 6.90 1.39 15.24
CA VAL A 143 7.70 0.26 14.76
C VAL A 143 8.52 -0.34 15.90
N VAL A 144 8.25 -1.60 16.21
CA VAL A 144 8.87 -2.32 17.34
C VAL A 144 9.64 -3.53 16.81
N GLY A 145 10.80 -3.81 17.42
CA GLY A 145 11.56 -5.04 17.19
C GLY A 145 12.43 -5.06 15.92
N ARG A 146 12.58 -3.92 15.22
CA ARG A 146 13.40 -3.79 13.99
C ARG A 146 14.59 -2.83 14.14
N ASP A 147 15.03 -2.57 15.36
CA ASP A 147 16.11 -1.61 15.64
C ASP A 147 17.43 -1.93 14.96
N LYS A 148 17.77 -3.22 14.84
CA LYS A 148 19.00 -3.69 14.19
C LYS A 148 18.98 -3.40 12.69
N GLU A 149 17.90 -3.73 12.03
CA GLU A 149 17.70 -3.51 10.59
C GLU A 149 17.64 -2.02 10.28
N ILE A 150 16.87 -1.23 11.04
CA ILE A 150 16.77 0.22 10.90
C ILE A 150 18.17 0.85 11.08
N SER A 151 18.89 0.51 12.13
CA SER A 151 20.25 1.03 12.36
C SER A 151 21.20 0.64 11.23
N ARG A 152 21.08 -0.58 10.70
CA ARG A 152 21.88 -1.03 9.56
C ARG A 152 21.58 -0.23 8.29
N VAL A 153 20.32 0.05 8.01
CA VAL A 153 19.89 0.89 6.87
C VAL A 153 20.44 2.30 7.02
N ILE A 154 20.32 2.92 8.21
CA ILE A 154 20.86 4.25 8.49
C ILE A 154 22.39 4.30 8.28
N HIS A 155 23.11 3.27 8.73
CA HIS A 155 24.55 3.16 8.48
C HIS A 155 24.88 3.09 6.98
N ILE A 156 24.09 2.37 6.19
CA ILE A 156 24.31 2.28 4.74
C ILE A 156 24.00 3.60 4.06
N LEU A 157 22.91 4.27 4.39
CA LEU A 157 22.55 5.59 3.87
C LEU A 157 23.61 6.65 4.14
N SER A 158 24.36 6.53 5.24
CA SER A 158 25.46 7.44 5.62
C SER A 158 26.77 7.18 4.88
N ARG A 159 26.87 6.14 4.04
CA ARG A 159 28.10 5.81 3.31
C ARG A 159 28.29 6.73 2.11
N ARG A 160 29.54 6.97 1.76
CA ARG A 160 29.89 7.75 0.54
C ARG A 160 29.56 7.01 -0.75
N GLN A 161 29.69 5.67 -0.75
CA GLN A 161 29.41 4.82 -1.91
C GLN A 161 28.62 3.60 -1.45
N LYS A 162 27.86 2.97 -2.37
CA LYS A 162 26.93 1.88 -2.06
C LYS A 162 25.97 2.27 -0.92
N ASN A 163 25.44 3.48 -1.03
CA ASN A 163 24.59 4.10 -0.03
C ASN A 163 23.08 3.84 -0.25
N ASN A 164 22.75 2.89 -1.13
CA ASN A 164 21.37 2.47 -1.36
C ASN A 164 21.15 1.10 -0.70
N PRO A 165 20.47 1.01 0.45
CA PRO A 165 20.12 -0.26 1.04
C PRO A 165 19.01 -0.95 0.25
N CYS A 166 19.08 -2.28 0.17
CA CYS A 166 18.03 -3.12 -0.36
C CYS A 166 17.56 -4.10 0.72
N LEU A 167 16.34 -3.94 1.20
CA LEU A 167 15.70 -4.82 2.18
C LEU A 167 15.28 -6.11 1.48
N ILE A 168 15.84 -7.24 1.90
CA ILE A 168 15.60 -8.55 1.30
C ILE A 168 14.94 -9.44 2.34
N GLY A 169 13.74 -9.91 2.06
CA GLY A 169 12.99 -10.79 2.95
C GLY A 169 11.71 -11.27 2.31
N GLU A 170 11.10 -12.29 2.89
CA GLU A 170 9.83 -12.83 2.41
C GLU A 170 8.69 -11.78 2.53
N PRO A 171 7.58 -11.95 1.79
CA PRO A 171 6.40 -11.09 1.94
C PRO A 171 5.89 -11.10 3.40
N GLY A 172 5.41 -9.98 3.91
CA GLY A 172 4.81 -9.91 5.25
C GLY A 172 5.81 -9.88 6.42
N VAL A 173 7.15 -9.88 6.19
CA VAL A 173 8.11 -9.79 7.30
C VAL A 173 8.31 -8.36 7.84
N GLY A 174 7.61 -7.36 7.31
CA GLY A 174 7.66 -5.98 7.79
C GLY A 174 8.73 -5.11 7.14
N LYS A 175 9.03 -5.29 5.84
CA LYS A 175 9.99 -4.44 5.10
C LYS A 175 9.53 -2.98 5.04
N THR A 176 8.26 -2.73 4.79
CA THR A 176 7.68 -1.39 4.73
C THR A 176 7.69 -0.71 6.10
N ALA A 177 7.42 -1.46 7.17
CA ALA A 177 7.52 -0.95 8.54
C ALA A 177 8.94 -0.44 8.89
N ILE A 178 10.00 -1.06 8.34
CA ILE A 178 11.37 -0.55 8.52
C ILE A 178 11.52 0.86 7.92
N ALA A 179 10.91 1.12 6.74
CA ALA A 179 10.94 2.45 6.14
C ALA A 179 10.18 3.48 7.01
N GLU A 180 9.03 3.10 7.56
CA GLU A 180 8.27 3.93 8.48
C GLU A 180 9.07 4.22 9.77
N GLY A 181 9.74 3.21 10.33
CA GLY A 181 10.62 3.38 11.48
C GLY A 181 11.81 4.31 11.21
N ILE A 182 12.37 4.29 9.99
CA ILE A 182 13.40 5.24 9.58
C ILE A 182 12.82 6.65 9.54
N ALA A 183 11.63 6.85 8.97
CA ALA A 183 10.97 8.16 8.95
C ALA A 183 10.72 8.70 10.37
N GLN A 184 10.28 7.85 11.29
CA GLN A 184 10.10 8.21 12.71
C GLN A 184 11.41 8.62 13.36
N ARG A 185 12.52 7.90 13.14
CA ARG A 185 13.85 8.28 13.66
C ARG A 185 14.39 9.56 13.06
N ILE A 186 14.12 9.83 11.77
CA ILE A 186 14.49 11.10 11.15
C ILE A 186 13.77 12.26 11.86
N VAL A 187 12.46 12.12 12.09
CA VAL A 187 11.66 13.14 12.78
C VAL A 187 12.07 13.30 14.26
N GLY A 188 12.35 12.19 14.95
CA GLY A 188 12.85 12.18 16.32
C GLY A 188 14.27 12.70 16.48
N GLY A 189 15.01 12.89 15.38
CA GLY A 189 16.39 13.35 15.40
C GLY A 189 17.42 12.29 15.81
N ASP A 190 17.01 11.03 15.96
CA ASP A 190 17.86 9.87 16.31
C ASP A 190 18.55 9.27 15.07
N VAL A 191 19.18 10.14 14.30
CA VAL A 191 19.91 9.79 13.07
C VAL A 191 21.17 10.66 12.94
N PRO A 192 22.20 10.18 12.21
CA PRO A 192 23.40 10.97 11.92
C PRO A 192 23.06 12.29 11.21
N PHE A 193 23.89 13.31 11.43
CA PHE A 193 23.71 14.66 10.89
C PHE A 193 23.38 14.70 9.39
N HIS A 194 24.02 13.84 8.58
CA HIS A 194 23.81 13.79 7.13
C HIS A 194 22.42 13.33 6.68
N ILE A 195 21.66 12.69 7.59
CA ILE A 195 20.32 12.15 7.29
C ILE A 195 19.23 13.00 7.96
N LYS A 196 19.59 13.84 8.94
CA LYS A 196 18.64 14.57 9.77
C LYS A 196 17.68 15.46 8.99
N ASP A 197 18.16 16.07 7.89
CA ASP A 197 17.35 16.96 7.04
C ASP A 197 16.76 16.26 5.82
N LYS A 198 16.88 14.92 5.76
CA LYS A 198 16.33 14.13 4.66
C LYS A 198 14.84 13.87 4.87
N GLU A 199 14.15 13.78 3.75
CA GLU A 199 12.75 13.39 3.70
C GLU A 199 12.59 12.05 2.96
N LEU A 200 11.84 11.13 3.56
CA LEU A 200 11.59 9.79 3.01
C LEU A 200 10.25 9.76 2.31
N TYR A 201 10.28 9.42 1.04
CA TYR A 201 9.10 9.30 0.18
C TYR A 201 8.91 7.86 -0.28
N LEU A 202 7.72 7.32 -0.07
CA LEU A 202 7.29 6.02 -0.63
C LEU A 202 6.81 6.25 -2.06
N LEU A 203 7.48 5.65 -3.04
CA LEU A 203 7.10 5.71 -4.45
C LEU A 203 5.99 4.71 -4.77
N ASP A 204 4.87 5.19 -5.28
CA ASP A 204 3.80 4.37 -5.83
C ASP A 204 4.03 4.14 -7.33
N LEU A 205 4.55 2.95 -7.66
CA LEU A 205 4.80 2.56 -9.05
C LEU A 205 3.50 2.38 -9.85
N THR A 206 2.43 1.98 -9.19
CA THR A 206 1.11 1.80 -9.82
C THR A 206 0.55 3.14 -10.27
N ALA A 207 0.60 4.16 -9.42
CA ALA A 207 0.19 5.52 -9.76
C ALA A 207 1.05 6.11 -10.89
N LEU A 208 2.35 5.79 -10.92
CA LEU A 208 3.25 6.27 -11.96
C LEU A 208 2.90 5.71 -13.35
N VAL A 209 2.45 4.45 -13.41
CA VAL A 209 2.03 3.76 -14.64
C VAL A 209 0.58 4.08 -15.02
N ALA A 210 -0.29 4.32 -14.05
CA ALA A 210 -1.72 4.53 -14.28
C ALA A 210 -1.97 5.67 -15.28
N GLY A 211 -2.86 5.41 -16.27
CA GLY A 211 -3.23 6.38 -17.31
C GLY A 211 -2.12 6.69 -18.32
N THR A 212 -1.03 5.93 -18.36
CA THR A 212 -0.03 6.05 -19.43
C THR A 212 -0.41 5.08 -20.56
N GLN A 213 -0.92 5.63 -21.66
CA GLN A 213 -1.24 4.84 -22.86
C GLN A 213 0.01 4.65 -23.75
N PHE A 214 0.99 5.53 -23.64
CA PHE A 214 2.20 5.52 -24.45
C PHE A 214 3.45 5.44 -23.58
N ARG A 215 4.43 4.65 -24.04
CA ARG A 215 5.73 4.49 -23.37
C ARG A 215 6.43 5.83 -23.05
N GLY A 216 6.34 6.80 -23.95
CA GLY A 216 6.94 8.11 -23.77
C GLY A 216 6.38 8.92 -22.60
N GLN A 217 5.09 8.73 -22.27
CA GLN A 217 4.46 9.41 -21.12
C GLN A 217 5.02 8.89 -19.80
N PHE A 218 5.15 7.57 -19.66
CA PHE A 218 5.75 6.95 -18.48
C PHE A 218 7.22 7.37 -18.33
N GLU A 219 7.99 7.34 -19.42
CA GLU A 219 9.40 7.79 -19.40
C GLU A 219 9.53 9.26 -18.99
N SER A 220 8.64 10.12 -19.48
CA SER A 220 8.60 11.53 -19.11
C SER A 220 8.29 11.74 -17.63
N ARG A 221 7.30 11.01 -17.07
CA ARG A 221 6.97 11.04 -15.63
C ARG A 221 8.15 10.58 -14.78
N CYS A 222 8.80 9.46 -15.14
CA CYS A 222 9.98 8.96 -14.44
C CYS A 222 11.15 9.95 -14.48
N LYS A 223 11.41 10.57 -15.66
CA LYS A 223 12.45 11.60 -15.79
C LYS A 223 12.14 12.83 -14.94
N GLY A 224 10.90 13.33 -14.99
CA GLY A 224 10.47 14.45 -14.19
C GLY A 224 10.59 14.19 -12.68
N LEU A 225 10.21 13.00 -12.21
CA LEU A 225 10.39 12.58 -10.81
C LEU A 225 11.87 12.58 -10.41
N VAL A 226 12.74 11.99 -11.24
CA VAL A 226 14.19 11.93 -10.97
C VAL A 226 14.81 13.33 -10.92
N GLU A 227 14.42 14.22 -11.82
CA GLU A 227 14.88 15.61 -11.85
C GLU A 227 14.43 16.38 -10.62
N GLU A 228 13.18 16.22 -10.21
CA GLU A 228 12.63 16.84 -9.00
C GLU A 228 13.36 16.37 -7.73
N VAL A 229 13.63 15.05 -7.61
CA VAL A 229 14.40 14.46 -6.49
C VAL A 229 15.85 15.01 -6.46
N LYS A 230 16.48 15.17 -7.62
CA LYS A 230 17.83 15.75 -7.73
C LYS A 230 17.86 17.22 -7.32
N GLU A 231 16.91 18.00 -7.79
CA GLU A 231 16.80 19.43 -7.47
C GLU A 231 16.60 19.67 -5.97
N GLN A 232 15.81 18.82 -5.31
CA GLN A 232 15.58 18.90 -3.86
C GLN A 232 16.83 18.50 -3.05
N GLY A 233 17.55 17.48 -3.49
CA GLY A 233 18.80 17.01 -2.87
C GLY A 233 18.65 16.39 -1.47
N ASN A 234 17.51 16.56 -0.80
CA ASN A 234 17.22 16.03 0.54
C ASN A 234 16.24 14.85 0.54
N VAL A 235 15.87 14.32 -0.62
CA VAL A 235 14.90 13.24 -0.77
C VAL A 235 15.58 11.86 -0.76
N ILE A 236 15.00 10.92 -0.02
CA ILE A 236 15.27 9.48 -0.10
C ILE A 236 13.99 8.82 -0.63
N LEU A 237 14.11 8.04 -1.70
CA LEU A 237 12.98 7.27 -2.24
C LEU A 237 12.96 5.87 -1.63
N PHE A 238 11.84 5.46 -1.05
CA PHE A 238 11.57 4.06 -0.73
C PHE A 238 10.76 3.45 -1.87
N ILE A 239 11.25 2.35 -2.42
CA ILE A 239 10.60 1.63 -3.52
C ILE A 239 10.33 0.22 -3.04
N ASP A 240 9.07 -0.06 -2.81
CA ASP A 240 8.65 -1.44 -2.56
C ASP A 240 8.64 -2.23 -3.87
N GLU A 241 8.89 -3.53 -3.78
CA GLU A 241 9.04 -4.40 -4.94
C GLU A 241 9.99 -3.83 -6.01
N VAL A 242 11.16 -3.33 -5.58
CA VAL A 242 12.14 -2.68 -6.48
C VAL A 242 12.53 -3.52 -7.70
N HIS A 243 12.31 -4.82 -7.67
CA HIS A 243 12.52 -5.73 -8.80
C HIS A 243 11.57 -5.44 -9.97
N THR A 244 10.39 -4.86 -9.73
CA THR A 244 9.44 -4.49 -10.79
C THR A 244 10.00 -3.41 -11.71
N LEU A 245 10.90 -2.57 -11.21
CA LEU A 245 11.63 -1.61 -12.03
C LEU A 245 12.56 -2.29 -13.07
N VAL A 246 13.05 -3.50 -12.76
CA VAL A 246 14.11 -4.18 -13.55
C VAL A 246 13.54 -5.32 -14.38
N GLY A 247 12.42 -5.91 -13.96
CA GLY A 247 12.11 -7.30 -14.24
C GLY A 247 11.18 -7.62 -15.38
N THR A 248 10.67 -6.69 -16.15
CA THR A 248 9.70 -7.00 -17.21
C THR A 248 10.28 -6.98 -18.63
N GLY A 249 11.60 -7.16 -18.75
CA GLY A 249 12.36 -6.97 -20.00
C GLY A 249 12.31 -8.11 -21.03
N ASP A 250 11.57 -9.19 -20.83
CA ASP A 250 11.54 -10.31 -21.81
C ASP A 250 10.44 -10.19 -22.87
N ASN A 251 9.54 -9.22 -22.75
CA ASN A 251 8.55 -8.92 -23.79
C ASN A 251 8.91 -7.58 -24.46
N GLU A 252 9.13 -7.59 -25.75
CA GLU A 252 9.26 -6.39 -26.58
C GLU A 252 8.04 -5.49 -26.35
N GLY A 253 8.22 -4.37 -25.62
CA GLY A 253 7.16 -3.41 -25.30
C GLY A 253 6.96 -3.06 -23.84
N THR A 254 7.58 -3.77 -22.89
CA THR A 254 7.44 -3.47 -21.46
C THR A 254 8.23 -2.23 -21.02
N MET A 255 7.55 -1.39 -20.24
CA MET A 255 8.09 -0.13 -19.71
C MET A 255 9.23 -0.39 -18.70
N ASN A 256 10.46 -0.01 -19.05
CA ASN A 256 11.65 -0.27 -18.24
C ASN A 256 12.06 0.99 -17.47
N ALA A 257 11.45 1.23 -16.29
CA ALA A 257 11.83 2.34 -15.40
C ALA A 257 13.29 2.25 -14.95
N ALA A 258 13.84 1.04 -14.89
CA ALA A 258 15.24 0.83 -14.54
C ALA A 258 16.20 1.58 -15.45
N ASN A 259 15.95 1.64 -16.75
CA ASN A 259 16.84 2.32 -17.69
C ASN A 259 16.91 3.84 -17.45
N ILE A 260 15.88 4.42 -16.83
CA ILE A 260 15.82 5.84 -16.48
C ILE A 260 16.50 6.08 -15.12
N LEU A 261 16.24 5.20 -14.15
CA LEU A 261 16.78 5.32 -12.78
C LEU A 261 18.26 4.90 -12.69
N LYS A 262 18.69 3.89 -13.45
CA LYS A 262 20.07 3.36 -13.44
C LYS A 262 21.16 4.43 -13.61
N PRO A 263 21.09 5.37 -14.56
CA PRO A 263 22.11 6.39 -14.71
C PRO A 263 22.22 7.28 -13.46
N SER A 264 21.11 7.67 -12.88
CA SER A 264 21.07 8.54 -11.70
C SER A 264 21.51 7.82 -10.42
N LEU A 265 21.12 6.55 -10.24
CA LEU A 265 21.65 5.68 -9.21
C LEU A 265 23.15 5.45 -9.37
N SER A 266 23.62 5.23 -10.62
CA SER A 266 25.03 4.98 -10.91
C SER A 266 25.91 6.18 -10.62
N ARG A 267 25.42 7.39 -10.83
CA ARG A 267 26.12 8.62 -10.51
C ARG A 267 25.98 9.06 -9.05
N GLY A 268 25.11 8.41 -8.29
CA GLY A 268 24.83 8.77 -6.88
C GLY A 268 24.05 10.07 -6.74
N GLU A 269 23.27 10.44 -7.76
CA GLU A 269 22.47 11.68 -7.82
C GLU A 269 21.17 11.54 -7.00
N ILE A 270 20.71 10.32 -6.78
CA ILE A 270 19.53 9.98 -5.97
C ILE A 270 19.89 8.90 -4.97
N GLN A 271 19.22 8.91 -3.80
CA GLN A 271 19.29 7.87 -2.79
C GLN A 271 18.00 7.06 -2.78
N VAL A 272 18.13 5.73 -2.78
CA VAL A 272 17.00 4.81 -2.84
C VAL A 272 17.13 3.73 -1.78
N ILE A 273 16.04 3.44 -1.09
CA ILE A 273 15.86 2.23 -0.28
C ILE A 273 14.96 1.30 -1.09
N GLY A 274 15.46 0.15 -1.52
CA GLY A 274 14.65 -0.86 -2.20
C GLY A 274 14.15 -1.91 -1.22
N ALA A 275 12.99 -2.50 -1.49
CA ALA A 275 12.50 -3.71 -0.82
C ALA A 275 12.17 -4.79 -1.86
N THR A 276 12.50 -6.05 -1.58
CA THR A 276 12.24 -7.18 -2.49
C THR A 276 12.32 -8.52 -1.75
N THR A 277 12.01 -9.62 -2.44
CA THR A 277 12.20 -10.97 -1.92
C THR A 277 13.59 -11.53 -2.27
N PHE A 278 14.03 -12.61 -1.58
CA PHE A 278 15.30 -13.28 -1.89
C PHE A 278 15.36 -13.81 -3.33
N LYS A 279 14.26 -14.38 -3.81
CA LYS A 279 14.15 -14.94 -5.16
C LYS A 279 14.30 -13.88 -6.24
N GLU A 280 13.63 -12.75 -6.06
CA GLU A 280 13.62 -11.64 -7.00
C GLU A 280 14.92 -10.85 -6.97
N TYR A 281 15.52 -10.64 -5.80
CA TYR A 281 16.83 -10.02 -5.67
C TYR A 281 17.88 -10.76 -6.51
N ARG A 282 17.98 -12.10 -6.36
CA ARG A 282 18.89 -12.93 -7.14
C ARG A 282 18.60 -12.94 -8.62
N LYS A 283 17.31 -12.91 -8.99
CA LYS A 283 16.89 -12.97 -10.40
C LYS A 283 17.16 -11.66 -11.15
N TYR A 284 16.92 -10.52 -10.52
CA TYR A 284 16.85 -9.22 -11.19
C TYR A 284 17.94 -8.23 -10.76
N ILE A 285 18.28 -8.14 -9.48
CA ILE A 285 19.25 -7.15 -8.97
C ILE A 285 20.69 -7.68 -9.05
N GLU A 286 20.92 -8.89 -8.57
CA GLU A 286 22.25 -9.50 -8.50
C GLU A 286 22.84 -9.80 -9.90
N LYS A 287 21.99 -10.07 -10.89
CA LYS A 287 22.41 -10.29 -12.28
C LYS A 287 22.76 -8.99 -13.02
N ASP A 288 22.27 -7.85 -12.56
CA ASP A 288 22.55 -6.56 -13.15
C ASP A 288 23.76 -5.91 -12.46
N SER A 289 24.92 -5.98 -13.09
CA SER A 289 26.19 -5.51 -12.52
C SER A 289 26.17 -3.99 -12.15
N ALA A 290 25.32 -3.19 -12.77
CA ALA A 290 25.18 -1.78 -12.46
C ALA A 290 24.39 -1.56 -11.16
N LEU A 291 23.36 -2.33 -10.91
CA LEU A 291 22.55 -2.28 -9.70
C LEU A 291 23.25 -2.98 -8.52
N GLU A 292 23.84 -4.16 -8.72
CA GLU A 292 24.58 -4.90 -7.70
C GLU A 292 25.69 -4.03 -7.04
N ARG A 293 26.39 -3.23 -7.84
CA ARG A 293 27.43 -2.33 -7.34
C ARG A 293 26.88 -1.14 -6.54
N ARG A 294 25.59 -0.87 -6.60
CA ARG A 294 24.97 0.31 -5.98
C ARG A 294 24.09 -0.04 -4.80
N PHE A 295 23.43 -1.18 -4.85
CA PHE A 295 22.62 -1.66 -3.75
C PHE A 295 23.46 -2.45 -2.73
N GLN A 296 23.17 -2.24 -1.46
CA GLN A 296 23.71 -3.01 -0.35
C GLN A 296 22.61 -3.85 0.27
N PRO A 297 22.68 -5.20 0.22
CA PRO A 297 21.65 -6.05 0.79
C PRO A 297 21.58 -5.94 2.31
N VAL A 298 20.36 -5.90 2.82
CA VAL A 298 20.00 -5.97 4.25
C VAL A 298 18.95 -7.06 4.38
N THR A 299 19.32 -8.16 4.99
CA THR A 299 18.42 -9.30 5.20
C THR A 299 17.42 -8.96 6.30
N VAL A 300 16.13 -9.08 6.00
CA VAL A 300 15.03 -8.98 6.93
C VAL A 300 14.45 -10.37 7.12
N SER A 301 14.80 -11.00 8.23
CA SER A 301 14.33 -12.34 8.57
C SER A 301 12.95 -12.27 9.24
N GLU A 302 12.23 -13.39 9.15
CA GLU A 302 11.00 -13.59 9.91
C GLU A 302 11.30 -13.46 11.41
N PRO A 303 10.53 -12.66 12.16
CA PRO A 303 10.70 -12.52 13.61
C PRO A 303 10.32 -13.82 14.33
N THR A 304 10.84 -14.00 15.53
CA THR A 304 10.41 -15.10 16.40
C THR A 304 9.00 -14.83 16.95
N VAL A 305 8.35 -15.87 17.49
CA VAL A 305 7.04 -15.70 18.16
C VAL A 305 7.13 -14.66 19.29
N GLU A 306 8.22 -14.66 20.05
CA GLU A 306 8.44 -13.72 21.17
C GLU A 306 8.59 -12.27 20.66
N ASP A 307 9.35 -12.08 19.57
CA ASP A 307 9.46 -10.78 18.92
C ASP A 307 8.11 -10.34 18.34
N THR A 308 7.36 -11.27 17.76
CA THR A 308 6.01 -10.99 17.24
C THR A 308 5.05 -10.56 18.34
N ILE A 309 5.06 -11.21 19.50
CA ILE A 309 4.25 -10.79 20.66
C ILE A 309 4.62 -9.36 21.06
N THR A 310 5.90 -9.01 21.03
CA THR A 310 6.36 -7.66 21.35
C THR A 310 5.86 -6.64 20.31
N VAL A 311 5.87 -7.00 19.03
CA VAL A 311 5.29 -6.18 17.95
C VAL A 311 3.79 -6.00 18.18
N LEU A 312 3.04 -7.08 18.40
CA LEU A 312 1.59 -7.03 18.65
C LEU A 312 1.24 -6.14 19.86
N LYS A 313 2.03 -6.20 20.92
CA LYS A 313 1.86 -5.30 22.08
C LYS A 313 2.06 -3.83 21.71
N GLY A 314 2.99 -3.54 20.82
CA GLY A 314 3.26 -2.18 20.35
C GLY A 314 2.14 -1.59 19.50
N ILE A 315 1.45 -2.42 18.72
CA ILE A 315 0.37 -1.99 17.82
C ILE A 315 -1.04 -2.21 18.39
N LYS A 316 -1.16 -2.93 19.51
CA LYS A 316 -2.42 -3.28 20.19
C LYS A 316 -3.41 -2.12 20.27
N GLN A 317 -2.94 -0.96 20.69
CA GLN A 317 -3.78 0.20 20.96
C GLN A 317 -4.48 0.74 19.70
N TYR A 318 -3.85 0.60 18.53
CA TYR A 318 -4.45 1.01 17.25
C TYR A 318 -5.67 0.14 16.93
N TYR A 319 -5.55 -1.18 17.10
CA TYR A 319 -6.65 -2.13 16.87
C TYR A 319 -7.75 -2.02 17.93
N GLU A 320 -7.41 -1.83 19.20
CA GLU A 320 -8.37 -1.57 20.27
C GLU A 320 -9.22 -0.32 20.00
N ASN A 321 -8.58 0.75 19.51
CA ASN A 321 -9.26 1.99 19.19
C ASN A 321 -10.12 1.88 17.92
N PHE A 322 -9.64 1.14 16.91
CA PHE A 322 -10.35 0.99 15.63
C PHE A 322 -11.60 0.11 15.79
N HIS A 323 -11.44 -1.05 16.41
CA HIS A 323 -12.55 -2.02 16.59
C HIS A 323 -13.36 -1.80 17.88
N ARG A 324 -12.90 -0.90 18.77
CA ARG A 324 -13.53 -0.60 20.08
C ARG A 324 -13.66 -1.83 20.99
N VAL A 325 -12.68 -2.72 20.92
CA VAL A 325 -12.59 -3.93 21.73
C VAL A 325 -11.35 -3.90 22.60
N LYS A 326 -11.34 -4.64 23.71
CA LYS A 326 -10.15 -4.81 24.54
C LYS A 326 -9.45 -6.12 24.14
N ILE A 327 -8.12 -6.07 24.11
CA ILE A 327 -7.28 -7.22 23.78
C ILE A 327 -6.41 -7.52 25.00
N SER A 328 -6.50 -8.72 25.57
CA SER A 328 -5.59 -9.11 26.64
C SER A 328 -4.20 -9.51 26.10
N ASP A 329 -3.18 -9.45 26.95
CA ASP A 329 -1.84 -9.88 26.58
C ASP A 329 -1.76 -11.39 26.26
N ASP A 330 -2.65 -12.17 26.86
CA ASP A 330 -2.75 -13.60 26.58
C ASP A 330 -3.31 -13.85 25.17
N MET A 331 -4.30 -13.06 24.72
CA MET A 331 -4.80 -13.14 23.34
C MET A 331 -3.75 -12.77 22.31
N LEU A 332 -2.90 -11.76 22.58
CA LEU A 332 -1.77 -11.43 21.69
C LEU A 332 -0.77 -12.59 21.58
N ARG A 333 -0.48 -13.25 22.71
CA ARG A 333 0.36 -14.45 22.71
C ARG A 333 -0.29 -15.58 21.91
N GLU A 334 -1.57 -15.79 22.07
CA GLU A 334 -2.32 -16.81 21.33
C GLU A 334 -2.34 -16.53 19.83
N CYS A 335 -2.62 -15.31 19.40
CA CYS A 335 -2.53 -14.91 17.99
C CYS A 335 -1.16 -15.25 17.39
N ALA A 336 -0.06 -14.92 18.07
CA ALA A 336 1.29 -15.21 17.59
C ALA A 336 1.58 -16.72 17.52
N VAL A 337 1.20 -17.49 18.55
CA VAL A 337 1.44 -18.93 18.62
C VAL A 337 0.58 -19.70 17.63
N LEU A 338 -0.73 -19.38 17.57
CA LEU A 338 -1.67 -20.08 16.71
C LEU A 338 -1.44 -19.76 15.23
N SER A 339 -1.09 -18.51 14.90
CA SER A 339 -0.73 -18.14 13.53
C SER A 339 0.54 -18.85 13.06
N GLU A 340 1.60 -18.96 13.89
CA GLU A 340 2.79 -19.75 13.54
C GLU A 340 2.45 -21.23 13.29
N ARG A 341 1.50 -21.75 14.06
CA ARG A 341 1.16 -23.17 14.05
C ARG A 341 0.26 -23.59 12.90
N TYR A 342 -0.75 -22.78 12.60
CA TYR A 342 -1.83 -23.18 11.67
C TYR A 342 -1.74 -22.51 10.32
N ILE A 343 -1.07 -21.34 10.21
CA ILE A 343 -0.93 -20.56 8.98
C ILE A 343 0.49 -20.73 8.45
N ASN A 344 0.66 -21.58 7.41
CA ASN A 344 1.98 -21.93 6.88
C ASN A 344 2.32 -21.25 5.55
N ASP A 345 1.37 -20.61 4.91
CA ASP A 345 1.51 -19.94 3.62
C ASP A 345 1.94 -18.48 3.72
N ARG A 346 1.96 -17.92 4.94
CA ARG A 346 2.35 -16.55 5.25
C ARG A 346 3.41 -16.50 6.34
N PHE A 347 4.06 -15.35 6.51
CA PHE A 347 5.15 -15.15 7.47
C PHE A 347 4.74 -14.23 8.62
N LEU A 348 5.41 -14.40 9.77
CA LEU A 348 5.30 -13.48 10.89
C LEU A 348 6.02 -12.15 10.54
N PRO A 349 5.58 -10.99 11.07
CA PRO A 349 4.43 -10.81 11.98
C PRO A 349 3.08 -10.68 11.27
N ASP A 350 3.04 -10.53 9.94
CA ASP A 350 1.87 -10.20 9.14
C ASP A 350 0.68 -11.13 9.41
N LYS A 351 0.90 -12.45 9.33
CA LYS A 351 -0.16 -13.43 9.62
C LYS A 351 -0.73 -13.36 11.04
N ALA A 352 0.06 -12.90 12.02
CA ALA A 352 -0.42 -12.73 13.39
C ALA A 352 -1.17 -11.42 13.57
N ILE A 353 -0.79 -10.39 12.83
CA ILE A 353 -1.48 -9.10 12.77
C ILE A 353 -2.83 -9.26 12.09
N ASP A 354 -2.87 -9.91 10.91
CA ASP A 354 -4.12 -10.19 10.20
C ASP A 354 -5.09 -11.03 11.06
N LEU A 355 -4.56 -12.05 11.76
CA LEU A 355 -5.36 -12.87 12.66
C LEU A 355 -5.96 -12.06 13.81
N LEU A 356 -5.18 -11.14 14.37
CA LEU A 356 -5.63 -10.25 15.44
C LEU A 356 -6.71 -9.29 14.93
N ASP A 357 -6.48 -8.67 13.78
CA ASP A 357 -7.41 -7.73 13.15
C ASP A 357 -8.77 -8.38 12.87
N GLU A 358 -8.75 -9.56 12.24
CA GLU A 358 -9.99 -10.30 11.93
C GLU A 358 -10.68 -10.82 13.19
N ALA A 359 -9.94 -11.24 14.23
CA ALA A 359 -10.52 -11.62 15.53
C ALA A 359 -11.19 -10.43 16.21
N CYS A 360 -10.59 -9.24 16.16
CA CYS A 360 -11.20 -8.00 16.64
C CYS A 360 -12.46 -7.64 15.85
N ALA A 361 -12.45 -7.80 14.53
CA ALA A 361 -13.59 -7.58 13.67
C ALA A 361 -14.74 -8.56 13.99
N CYS A 362 -14.44 -9.85 14.20
CA CYS A 362 -15.42 -10.85 14.62
C CYS A 362 -16.06 -10.47 15.97
N THR A 363 -15.27 -10.00 16.92
CA THR A 363 -15.76 -9.53 18.22
C THR A 363 -16.65 -8.30 18.06
N SER A 364 -16.24 -7.34 17.23
CA SER A 364 -17.00 -6.12 16.93
C SER A 364 -18.36 -6.44 16.32
N ILE A 365 -18.40 -7.30 15.29
CA ILE A 365 -19.64 -7.72 14.61
C ILE A 365 -20.58 -8.47 15.56
N ARG A 366 -20.04 -9.27 16.49
CA ARG A 366 -20.82 -10.01 17.48
C ARG A 366 -21.48 -9.10 18.52
N THR A 367 -20.98 -7.87 18.69
CA THR A 367 -21.36 -6.94 19.76
C THR A 367 -22.20 -5.81 19.16
N PRO A 368 -23.56 -5.89 19.20
CA PRO A 368 -24.43 -4.88 18.56
C PRO A 368 -24.32 -3.50 19.21
N GLU A 369 -23.83 -3.41 20.43
CA GLU A 369 -23.59 -2.16 21.15
C GLU A 369 -22.52 -1.29 20.46
N ILE A 370 -21.60 -1.89 19.69
CA ILE A 370 -20.58 -1.14 18.90
C ILE A 370 -21.25 -0.45 17.72
N GLU A 371 -22.17 -1.14 17.04
CA GLU A 371 -22.95 -0.56 15.93
C GLU A 371 -23.85 0.58 16.44
N GLU A 372 -24.52 0.38 17.61
CA GLU A 372 -25.30 1.43 18.27
C GLU A 372 -24.44 2.66 18.59
N PHE A 373 -23.23 2.44 19.11
CA PHE A 373 -22.30 3.52 19.44
C PHE A 373 -21.88 4.32 18.21
N ASP A 374 -21.61 3.67 17.08
CA ASP A 374 -21.25 4.33 15.83
C ASP A 374 -22.41 5.12 15.23
N ALA A 375 -23.62 4.53 15.25
CA ALA A 375 -24.82 5.20 14.79
C ALA A 375 -25.10 6.47 15.62
N LEU A 376 -25.01 6.38 16.95
CA LEU A 376 -25.18 7.53 17.84
C LEU A 376 -24.12 8.63 17.62
N ASN A 377 -22.88 8.27 17.33
CA ASN A 377 -21.83 9.25 16.99
C ASN A 377 -22.09 9.95 15.65
N GLU A 378 -22.64 9.24 14.66
CA GLU A 378 -23.03 9.86 13.39
C GLU A 378 -24.24 10.80 13.59
N GLU A 379 -25.20 10.41 14.39
CA GLU A 379 -26.34 11.27 14.73
C GLU A 379 -25.87 12.52 15.49
N LEU A 380 -24.99 12.35 16.48
CA LEU A 380 -24.40 13.48 17.21
C LEU A 380 -23.75 14.51 16.27
N LYS A 381 -22.91 14.02 15.34
CA LYS A 381 -22.27 14.91 14.34
C LYS A 381 -23.25 15.63 13.43
N LYS A 382 -24.38 15.00 13.09
CA LYS A 382 -25.44 15.62 12.29
C LYS A 382 -26.12 16.75 13.06
N HIS A 383 -26.47 16.49 14.34
CA HIS A 383 -27.10 17.50 15.20
C HIS A 383 -26.17 18.66 15.53
N GLU A 384 -24.86 18.38 15.78
CA GLU A 384 -23.85 19.42 15.99
C GLU A 384 -23.69 20.33 14.77
N LYS A 385 -23.62 19.77 13.55
CA LYS A 385 -23.58 20.55 12.31
C LYS A 385 -24.83 21.41 12.12
N LEU A 386 -26.02 20.87 12.43
CA LEU A 386 -27.26 21.63 12.34
C LEU A 386 -27.24 22.82 13.30
N VAL A 387 -26.75 22.62 14.52
CA VAL A 387 -26.62 23.74 15.49
C VAL A 387 -25.65 24.80 14.98
N GLU A 388 -24.47 24.38 14.45
CA GLU A 388 -23.50 25.32 13.84
C GLU A 388 -24.10 26.10 12.67
N ASP A 389 -24.80 25.41 11.76
CA ASP A 389 -25.46 26.03 10.60
C ASP A 389 -26.53 27.04 11.00
N TYR A 390 -27.29 26.76 12.08
CA TYR A 390 -28.31 27.69 12.59
C TYR A 390 -27.70 28.85 13.38
N GLU A 391 -26.62 28.66 14.13
CA GLU A 391 -25.89 29.70 14.86
C GLU A 391 -25.18 30.68 13.91
N GLN A 392 -24.78 30.26 12.71
CA GLN A 392 -24.12 31.12 11.70
C GLN A 392 -25.09 31.94 10.86
N LYS A 393 -26.42 31.73 10.94
CA LYS A 393 -27.41 32.51 10.23
C LYS A 393 -27.55 33.93 10.83
N SER A 394 -27.84 34.91 9.99
CA SER A 394 -28.02 36.30 10.41
C SER A 394 -29.22 36.51 11.35
N ASP A 395 -30.15 35.56 11.39
CA ASP A 395 -31.31 35.53 12.32
C ASP A 395 -31.43 34.09 12.87
N PRO A 396 -30.79 33.80 14.02
CA PRO A 396 -30.77 32.47 14.60
C PRO A 396 -32.14 32.09 15.19
N ASP A 397 -32.65 30.92 14.79
CA ASP A 397 -33.86 30.36 15.41
C ASP A 397 -33.50 29.63 16.72
N TYR A 398 -33.64 30.37 17.82
CA TYR A 398 -33.27 29.84 19.16
C TYR A 398 -34.12 28.67 19.64
N GLU A 399 -35.36 28.53 19.11
CA GLU A 399 -36.24 27.43 19.47
C GLU A 399 -35.74 26.11 18.87
N ILE A 400 -35.33 26.12 17.59
CA ILE A 400 -34.73 25.00 16.91
C ILE A 400 -33.38 24.65 17.55
N ILE A 401 -32.52 25.64 17.81
CA ILE A 401 -31.23 25.43 18.47
C ILE A 401 -31.40 24.79 19.85
N ALA A 402 -32.36 25.21 20.64
CA ALA A 402 -32.65 24.64 21.96
C ALA A 402 -33.10 23.18 21.86
N LYS A 403 -33.93 22.86 20.85
CA LYS A 403 -34.40 21.50 20.60
C LYS A 403 -33.24 20.56 20.18
N GLU A 404 -32.42 21.00 19.23
CA GLU A 404 -31.26 20.26 18.76
C GLU A 404 -30.24 20.01 19.89
N LYS A 405 -29.97 21.04 20.72
CA LYS A 405 -29.14 20.90 21.92
C LYS A 405 -29.73 19.90 22.94
N GLY A 406 -31.05 19.81 23.05
CA GLY A 406 -31.73 18.82 23.86
C GLY A 406 -31.50 17.39 23.35
N GLU A 407 -31.57 17.16 22.03
CA GLU A 407 -31.27 15.85 21.43
C GLU A 407 -29.78 15.51 21.55
N ILE A 408 -28.86 16.45 21.37
CA ILE A 408 -27.42 16.25 21.62
C ILE A 408 -27.18 15.74 23.05
N LEU A 409 -27.82 16.33 24.05
CA LEU A 409 -27.68 15.90 25.45
C LEU A 409 -28.22 14.47 25.68
N ARG A 410 -29.31 14.10 25.03
CA ARG A 410 -29.85 12.75 25.08
C ARG A 410 -28.91 11.73 24.47
N ILE A 411 -28.40 12.02 23.27
CA ILE A 411 -27.43 11.18 22.57
C ILE A 411 -26.16 11.02 23.39
N GLN A 412 -25.64 12.09 23.96
CA GLN A 412 -24.44 12.06 24.82
C GLN A 412 -24.62 11.21 26.07
N ASN A 413 -25.81 11.23 26.72
CA ASN A 413 -26.09 10.39 27.86
C ASN A 413 -26.16 8.91 27.45
N ARG A 414 -26.82 8.61 26.31
CA ARG A 414 -26.88 7.24 25.79
C ARG A 414 -25.49 6.73 25.38
N LEU A 415 -24.67 7.58 24.75
CA LEU A 415 -23.27 7.25 24.42
C LEU A 415 -22.47 6.85 25.66
N LYS A 416 -22.63 7.54 26.79
CA LYS A 416 -21.93 7.20 28.05
C LYS A 416 -22.36 5.83 28.58
N GLU A 417 -23.66 5.49 28.51
CA GLU A 417 -24.15 4.16 28.93
C GLU A 417 -23.55 3.06 28.06
N VAL A 418 -23.58 3.24 26.74
CA VAL A 418 -23.03 2.29 25.79
C VAL A 418 -21.51 2.17 25.95
N GLU A 419 -20.80 3.28 26.17
CA GLU A 419 -19.36 3.28 26.40
C GLU A 419 -18.95 2.50 27.66
N GLU A 420 -19.76 2.54 28.72
CA GLU A 420 -19.53 1.71 29.92
C GLU A 420 -19.67 0.22 29.62
N THR A 421 -20.62 -0.18 28.80
CA THR A 421 -20.77 -1.58 28.38
C THR A 421 -19.63 -2.03 27.49
N LEU A 422 -19.17 -1.17 26.58
CA LEU A 422 -18.06 -1.45 25.65
C LEU A 422 -16.72 -1.65 26.38
N LYS A 423 -16.51 -1.03 27.55
CA LYS A 423 -15.30 -1.27 28.35
C LYS A 423 -15.05 -2.72 28.71
N ASN A 424 -16.11 -3.54 28.73
CA ASN A 424 -16.06 -4.96 29.08
C ASN A 424 -15.98 -5.89 27.88
N VAL A 425 -16.09 -5.37 26.66
CA VAL A 425 -16.00 -6.17 25.44
C VAL A 425 -14.54 -6.56 25.18
N GLN A 426 -14.27 -7.86 25.17
CA GLN A 426 -12.92 -8.40 24.98
C GLN A 426 -12.91 -9.45 23.88
N VAL A 427 -11.79 -9.49 23.15
CA VAL A 427 -11.49 -10.57 22.22
C VAL A 427 -11.30 -11.88 23.00
N THR A 428 -11.91 -12.96 22.53
CA THR A 428 -11.86 -14.27 23.17
C THR A 428 -11.08 -15.28 22.34
N GLU A 429 -10.64 -16.38 22.98
CA GLU A 429 -9.99 -17.51 22.30
C GLU A 429 -10.90 -18.13 21.22
N ASP A 430 -12.22 -18.13 21.46
CA ASP A 430 -13.21 -18.61 20.49
C ASP A 430 -13.23 -17.77 19.21
N ASP A 431 -13.03 -16.45 19.31
CA ASP A 431 -13.01 -15.56 18.15
C ASP A 431 -11.77 -15.86 17.30
N ILE A 432 -10.58 -15.99 17.91
CA ILE A 432 -9.34 -16.37 17.24
C ILE A 432 -9.48 -17.75 16.58
N SER A 433 -10.05 -18.72 17.30
CA SER A 433 -10.24 -20.09 16.81
C SER A 433 -11.19 -20.16 15.61
N LYS A 434 -12.25 -19.34 15.60
CA LYS A 434 -13.19 -19.23 14.46
C LYS A 434 -12.52 -18.67 13.22
N VAL A 435 -11.69 -17.63 13.38
CA VAL A 435 -10.94 -17.07 12.24
C VAL A 435 -9.99 -18.11 11.65
N ILE A 436 -9.27 -18.85 12.49
CA ILE A 436 -8.39 -19.93 12.01
C ILE A 436 -9.21 -21.03 11.32
N GLU A 437 -10.40 -21.37 11.83
CA GLU A 437 -11.31 -22.32 11.16
C GLU A 437 -11.71 -21.83 9.77
N LEU A 438 -12.05 -20.55 9.63
CA LEU A 438 -12.39 -19.93 8.33
C LEU A 438 -11.23 -20.01 7.33
N TRP A 439 -10.01 -19.75 7.78
CA TRP A 439 -8.84 -19.72 6.89
C TRP A 439 -8.29 -21.10 6.54
N THR A 440 -8.31 -22.02 7.51
CA THR A 440 -7.64 -23.33 7.37
C THR A 440 -8.60 -24.50 7.22
N GLY A 441 -9.89 -24.30 7.51
CA GLY A 441 -10.88 -25.37 7.57
C GLY A 441 -10.73 -26.30 8.78
N ILE A 442 -9.88 -25.96 9.75
CA ILE A 442 -9.67 -26.76 10.97
C ILE A 442 -10.73 -26.37 12.00
N PRO A 443 -11.60 -27.30 12.46
CA PRO A 443 -12.68 -26.96 13.41
C PRO A 443 -12.19 -26.28 14.69
N ALA A 444 -12.84 -25.19 15.11
CA ALA A 444 -12.48 -24.36 16.26
C ALA A 444 -12.34 -25.17 17.57
N ASN A 445 -13.22 -26.15 17.79
CA ASN A 445 -13.16 -27.02 18.97
C ASN A 445 -11.87 -27.88 19.05
N LYS A 446 -11.20 -28.10 17.93
CA LYS A 446 -9.90 -28.79 17.89
C LYS A 446 -8.72 -27.84 18.12
N ILE A 447 -8.90 -26.56 17.86
CA ILE A 447 -7.89 -25.52 18.06
C ILE A 447 -7.82 -25.18 19.57
N ALA A 448 -8.97 -24.97 20.20
CA ALA A 448 -9.10 -24.61 21.61
C ALA A 448 -8.63 -25.70 22.62
N GLN A 449 -8.51 -26.98 22.17
CA GLN A 449 -7.99 -28.03 23.05
C GLN A 449 -6.49 -27.84 23.31
N THR A 450 -6.11 -27.78 24.59
CA THR A 450 -4.69 -27.62 24.96
C THR A 450 -3.83 -28.74 24.37
N GLU A 451 -2.65 -28.39 23.87
CA GLU A 451 -1.69 -29.38 23.32
C GLU A 451 -1.35 -30.47 24.32
N TYR A 452 -1.29 -30.08 25.59
CA TYR A 452 -0.96 -31.00 26.66
C TYR A 452 -1.95 -32.16 26.77
N ASP A 453 -3.25 -31.88 26.68
CA ASP A 453 -4.30 -32.90 26.74
C ASP A 453 -4.29 -33.81 25.51
N LYS A 454 -4.09 -33.24 24.32
CA LYS A 454 -3.93 -34.04 23.08
C LYS A 454 -2.73 -34.97 23.14
N ILE A 455 -1.59 -34.45 23.62
CA ILE A 455 -0.35 -35.25 23.74
C ILE A 455 -0.47 -36.30 24.84
N LYS A 456 -1.18 -36.01 25.94
CA LYS A 456 -1.40 -36.93 27.04
C LYS A 456 -2.16 -38.17 26.56
N HIS A 457 -3.22 -37.99 25.79
CA HIS A 457 -4.09 -39.06 25.30
C HIS A 457 -3.73 -39.57 23.88
N LEU A 458 -2.62 -39.08 23.29
CA LEU A 458 -2.20 -39.44 21.93
C LEU A 458 -2.09 -40.95 21.72
N LYS A 459 -1.48 -41.69 22.64
CA LYS A 459 -1.34 -43.14 22.54
C LYS A 459 -2.68 -43.86 22.47
N GLU A 460 -3.62 -43.48 23.33
CA GLU A 460 -4.95 -44.08 23.39
C GLU A 460 -5.76 -43.80 22.12
N ALA A 461 -5.64 -42.54 21.59
CA ALA A 461 -6.30 -42.16 20.35
C ALA A 461 -5.75 -42.91 19.13
N LEU A 462 -4.42 -43.13 19.08
CA LEU A 462 -3.77 -43.91 18.03
C LEU A 462 -4.18 -45.39 18.10
N SER A 463 -4.18 -45.99 19.29
CA SER A 463 -4.53 -47.41 19.49
C SER A 463 -6.01 -47.72 19.15
N LYS A 464 -6.91 -46.76 19.25
CA LYS A 464 -8.30 -46.90 18.81
C LYS A 464 -8.47 -47.09 17.30
N ARG A 465 -7.60 -46.53 16.51
CA ARG A 465 -7.66 -46.56 15.03
C ARG A 465 -6.68 -47.53 14.38
N VAL A 466 -5.50 -47.69 14.96
CA VAL A 466 -4.46 -48.60 14.46
C VAL A 466 -4.42 -49.83 15.34
N ILE A 467 -5.06 -50.90 14.90
CA ILE A 467 -5.15 -52.16 15.63
C ILE A 467 -4.04 -53.10 15.22
N GLY A 468 -3.41 -53.79 16.18
CA GLY A 468 -2.40 -54.82 15.95
C GLY A 468 -0.98 -54.29 15.64
N GLN A 469 -0.72 -53.01 15.89
CA GLN A 469 0.61 -52.38 15.73
C GLN A 469 1.03 -51.61 17.00
N ASP A 470 0.82 -52.19 18.17
CA ASP A 470 0.95 -51.52 19.47
C ASP A 470 2.36 -51.02 19.73
N GLU A 471 3.42 -51.77 19.31
CA GLU A 471 4.79 -51.37 19.46
C GLU A 471 5.14 -50.15 18.58
N ALA A 472 4.63 -50.12 17.34
CA ALA A 472 4.83 -49.01 16.43
C ALA A 472 4.10 -47.76 16.90
N VAL A 473 2.87 -47.89 17.36
CA VAL A 473 2.06 -46.84 17.98
C VAL A 473 2.77 -46.22 19.19
N ASP A 474 3.32 -47.08 20.08
CA ASP A 474 4.03 -46.61 21.28
C ASP A 474 5.31 -45.83 20.93
N LYS A 475 6.10 -46.31 19.96
CA LYS A 475 7.31 -45.62 19.48
C LYS A 475 6.99 -44.27 18.85
N VAL A 476 5.95 -44.20 18.01
CA VAL A 476 5.50 -42.95 17.37
C VAL A 476 5.00 -41.98 18.42
N ALA A 477 4.13 -42.41 19.32
CA ALA A 477 3.59 -41.55 20.38
C ALA A 477 4.70 -40.99 21.30
N LYS A 478 5.68 -41.82 21.69
CA LYS A 478 6.83 -41.37 22.50
C LYS A 478 7.72 -40.38 21.76
N ALA A 479 7.97 -40.57 20.46
CA ALA A 479 8.78 -39.67 19.67
C ALA A 479 8.07 -38.30 19.51
N ILE A 480 6.76 -38.30 19.22
CA ILE A 480 5.98 -37.05 19.13
C ILE A 480 5.96 -36.34 20.48
N LYS A 481 5.71 -37.06 21.59
CA LYS A 481 5.77 -36.48 22.95
C LYS A 481 7.12 -35.83 23.23
N ARG A 482 8.25 -36.48 22.90
CA ARG A 482 9.61 -35.95 23.08
C ARG A 482 9.83 -34.67 22.28
N THR A 483 9.39 -34.63 21.02
CA THR A 483 9.56 -33.46 20.15
C THR A 483 8.77 -32.25 20.64
N ARG A 484 7.61 -32.48 21.24
CA ARG A 484 6.75 -31.39 21.74
C ARG A 484 7.14 -30.91 23.14
N VAL A 485 7.71 -31.75 23.98
CA VAL A 485 8.16 -31.42 25.35
C VAL A 485 9.60 -30.88 25.37
N GLN A 486 10.29 -30.82 24.23
CA GLN A 486 11.68 -30.35 24.18
C GLN A 486 11.83 -28.91 24.70
N LEU A 487 12.54 -28.78 25.80
CA LEU A 487 12.98 -27.54 26.46
C LEU A 487 14.11 -26.79 25.71
N SER A 488 14.54 -27.29 24.54
CA SER A 488 15.65 -26.68 23.81
C SER A 488 15.20 -25.62 22.80
N LYS A 489 15.93 -24.50 22.70
CA LYS A 489 15.69 -23.40 21.75
C LYS A 489 15.66 -23.79 20.26
N ARG A 490 16.16 -24.96 19.89
CA ARG A 490 16.15 -25.47 18.50
C ARG A 490 15.14 -26.60 18.39
N ARG A 491 13.98 -26.36 17.83
CA ARG A 491 12.98 -27.38 17.48
C ARG A 491 13.51 -28.21 16.32
N ARG A 492 13.88 -29.47 16.58
CA ARG A 492 14.22 -30.44 15.51
C ARG A 492 12.99 -31.28 15.22
N PRO A 493 12.53 -31.36 13.95
CA PRO A 493 11.41 -32.23 13.59
C PRO A 493 11.74 -33.70 13.86
N ALA A 494 10.73 -34.48 14.28
CA ALA A 494 10.87 -35.93 14.41
C ALA A 494 10.84 -36.56 13.01
N SER A 495 11.88 -37.31 12.66
CA SER A 495 11.95 -38.05 11.40
C SER A 495 11.65 -39.51 11.65
N PHE A 496 10.77 -40.10 10.84
CA PHE A 496 10.35 -41.49 10.94
C PHE A 496 10.59 -42.23 9.61
N ILE A 497 11.05 -43.44 9.70
CA ILE A 497 11.14 -44.38 8.57
C ILE A 497 10.30 -45.61 8.93
N PHE A 498 9.22 -45.84 8.16
CA PHE A 498 8.33 -46.98 8.33
C PHE A 498 8.72 -48.08 7.32
N VAL A 499 9.25 -49.19 7.82
CA VAL A 499 9.71 -50.34 7.01
C VAL A 499 8.82 -51.54 7.27
N GLY A 500 8.40 -52.21 6.23
CA GLY A 500 7.57 -53.42 6.31
C GLY A 500 6.90 -53.78 4.98
N PRO A 501 6.27 -54.94 4.84
CA PRO A 501 5.56 -55.36 3.64
C PRO A 501 4.40 -54.41 3.27
N THR A 502 3.88 -54.54 2.05
CA THR A 502 2.66 -53.81 1.64
C THR A 502 1.45 -54.30 2.44
N GLY A 503 0.51 -53.40 2.76
CA GLY A 503 -0.74 -53.76 3.45
C GLY A 503 -0.69 -53.79 4.98
N VAL A 504 0.47 -53.69 5.64
CA VAL A 504 0.59 -53.78 7.12
C VAL A 504 0.20 -52.50 7.88
N GLY A 505 -0.40 -51.47 7.22
CA GLY A 505 -0.90 -50.28 7.88
C GLY A 505 0.08 -49.12 8.03
N LYS A 506 1.24 -49.10 7.31
CA LYS A 506 2.24 -48.01 7.37
C LYS A 506 1.64 -46.63 7.10
N THR A 507 0.85 -46.53 6.05
CA THR A 507 0.19 -45.27 5.66
C THR A 507 -0.85 -44.82 6.69
N GLU A 508 -1.59 -45.75 7.27
CA GLU A 508 -2.61 -45.43 8.28
C GLU A 508 -1.94 -44.95 9.57
N LEU A 509 -0.83 -45.60 9.97
CA LEU A 509 -0.04 -45.16 11.12
C LEU A 509 0.52 -43.74 10.99
N VAL A 510 0.65 -43.20 9.77
CA VAL A 510 1.05 -41.81 9.52
C VAL A 510 -0.16 -40.89 9.50
N LYS A 511 -1.26 -41.28 8.85
CA LYS A 511 -2.46 -40.44 8.71
C LYS A 511 -3.12 -40.11 10.05
N VAL A 512 -3.17 -41.09 10.97
CA VAL A 512 -3.86 -40.91 12.25
C VAL A 512 -3.19 -39.88 13.16
N PRO A 513 -1.86 -39.88 13.38
CA PRO A 513 -1.18 -38.82 14.12
C PRO A 513 -1.35 -37.44 13.48
N VAL A 514 -1.27 -37.35 12.14
CA VAL A 514 -1.46 -36.09 11.42
C VAL A 514 -2.85 -35.51 11.65
N SER A 515 -3.89 -36.34 11.47
CA SER A 515 -5.28 -35.93 11.71
C SER A 515 -5.55 -35.56 13.17
N TYR A 516 -4.88 -36.22 14.12
CA TYR A 516 -5.11 -35.99 15.55
C TYR A 516 -4.35 -34.78 16.10
N THR A 517 -3.14 -34.54 15.62
CA THR A 517 -2.27 -33.48 16.12
C THR A 517 -2.17 -32.29 15.18
N HIS A 518 -2.86 -32.32 14.03
CA HIS A 518 -2.73 -31.34 12.94
C HIS A 518 -1.27 -31.04 12.59
N LEU A 519 -0.46 -32.10 12.54
CA LEU A 519 0.89 -32.01 12.02
C LEU A 519 0.80 -31.82 10.51
N THR A 520 1.18 -30.65 10.02
CA THR A 520 1.40 -30.45 8.59
C THR A 520 2.64 -31.22 8.20
N LEU A 521 2.46 -32.31 7.47
CA LEU A 521 3.56 -32.98 6.79
C LEU A 521 3.73 -32.29 5.44
N PRO A 522 4.93 -31.80 5.10
CA PRO A 522 5.27 -31.61 3.70
C PRO A 522 5.24 -33.01 3.06
N THR A 523 4.15 -33.29 2.35
CA THR A 523 3.96 -34.57 1.68
C THR A 523 4.85 -34.60 0.44
N ILE A 524 6.11 -34.94 0.60
CA ILE A 524 6.92 -35.43 -0.51
C ILE A 524 6.47 -36.86 -0.75
N ARG A 525 5.53 -37.06 -1.67
CA ARG A 525 5.30 -38.37 -2.26
C ARG A 525 6.46 -38.65 -3.20
N LEU A 526 7.46 -39.38 -2.72
CA LEU A 526 8.35 -40.15 -3.60
C LEU A 526 7.57 -41.38 -4.03
N VAL A 527 7.19 -41.41 -5.27
CA VAL A 527 6.70 -42.60 -5.96
C VAL A 527 7.90 -43.50 -6.28
#